data_130490583a7f9d94919419708ddc7bb5
#
_entry.id   130490583a7f9d94919419708ddc7bb5
#
_cell.length_a   1.000
_cell.length_b   1.000
_cell.length_c   1.000
_cell.angle_alpha   90.00
_cell.angle_beta   90.00
_cell.angle_gamma   90.00
#
_symmetry.space_group_name_H-M   'P 1'
#
loop_
_entity.id
_entity.type
_entity.pdbx_description
1 polymer ?
#
loop_
_entity_poly.entity_id
_entity_poly.type
_entity_poly.pdbx_seq_one_letter_code
_entity_poly.pdbx_strand_id
1 'polypeptide(L)'
;MKTITCIANYKEGDSIQGFYLCVEKHLRHTRSGDLFLDLQLRDRTGSINGKIWDNVDKLNKKFNAGDPVAVSGNVDSFKERPQLIVKKINRASVQYYGRYGYDPSLIVPSSSKNPNDMWKAITKIIRSIKSNPLRKLVSMIYRENKGILMVHPASVKTHHNYRSGFIEHVLSMAEIADQLVVHYRLDRDLLIAGVFMHNIGKIIEISSDFEAGYTDEGNFIGHIVIGRDIMRSAAKKIKNFPEDIQIKLEHMILSYRGKYELQSLKKPKIREALLSVSYTHLTLPTKA
;
A
#
# COMPACT_ATOMS: atom_id res chain seq x y z
N MET A 1 -29.57 6.14 -7.29
CA MET A 1 -28.46 6.06 -6.33
C MET A 1 -28.18 7.47 -5.84
N LYS A 2 -28.17 7.73 -4.53
CA LYS A 2 -27.69 9.02 -4.01
C LYS A 2 -26.22 9.13 -4.31
N THR A 3 -25.80 10.22 -4.92
CA THR A 3 -24.40 10.49 -5.26
C THR A 3 -23.59 10.54 -3.97
N ILE A 4 -22.53 9.74 -3.87
CA ILE A 4 -21.58 9.83 -2.75
C ILE A 4 -20.84 11.15 -2.90
N THR A 5 -21.10 12.10 -2.00
CA THR A 5 -20.48 13.42 -2.03
C THR A 5 -19.16 13.37 -1.24
N CYS A 6 -18.10 13.95 -1.80
CA CYS A 6 -16.80 14.05 -1.15
C CYS A 6 -16.76 15.19 -0.13
N ILE A 7 -15.91 15.07 0.91
CA ILE A 7 -15.78 16.06 1.99
C ILE A 7 -15.49 17.47 1.44
N ALA A 8 -14.65 17.59 0.41
CA ALA A 8 -14.32 18.88 -0.21
C ALA A 8 -15.54 19.66 -0.76
N ASN A 9 -16.67 18.99 -1.00
CA ASN A 9 -17.86 19.58 -1.58
C ASN A 9 -18.99 19.79 -0.55
N TYR A 10 -18.75 19.52 0.73
CA TYR A 10 -19.77 19.66 1.78
C TYR A 10 -20.12 21.11 2.05
N LYS A 11 -21.41 21.35 2.22
CA LYS A 11 -21.98 22.63 2.62
C LYS A 11 -22.82 22.43 3.87
N GLU A 12 -22.92 23.49 4.67
CA GLU A 12 -23.81 23.51 5.83
C GLU A 12 -25.26 23.19 5.42
N GLY A 13 -25.92 22.35 6.19
CA GLY A 13 -27.27 21.86 5.92
C GLY A 13 -27.33 20.59 5.05
N ASP A 14 -26.23 20.15 4.44
CA ASP A 14 -26.21 18.94 3.62
C ASP A 14 -26.54 17.69 4.45
N SER A 15 -27.44 16.83 3.93
CA SER A 15 -27.66 15.48 4.45
C SER A 15 -26.83 14.48 3.67
N ILE A 16 -25.86 13.85 4.33
CA ILE A 16 -24.86 13.01 3.68
C ILE A 16 -25.04 11.52 4.00
N GLN A 17 -24.62 10.71 3.03
CA GLN A 17 -24.31 9.29 3.20
C GLN A 17 -22.99 9.04 2.46
N GLY A 18 -21.98 8.50 3.16
CA GLY A 18 -20.67 8.31 2.57
C GLY A 18 -19.82 7.31 3.32
N PHE A 19 -18.62 7.08 2.75
CA PHE A 19 -17.61 6.21 3.32
C PHE A 19 -16.37 7.03 3.65
N TYR A 20 -15.80 6.79 4.84
CA TYR A 20 -14.67 7.54 5.37
C TYR A 20 -13.72 6.61 6.10
N LEU A 21 -12.49 7.02 6.24
CA LEU A 21 -11.58 6.48 7.24
C LEU A 21 -11.81 7.22 8.56
N CYS A 22 -12.06 6.50 9.63
CA CYS A 22 -12.06 7.06 10.98
C CYS A 22 -10.61 7.17 11.46
N VAL A 23 -9.98 8.34 11.29
CA VAL A 23 -8.57 8.55 11.65
C VAL A 23 -8.40 8.59 13.17
N GLU A 24 -9.28 9.33 13.84
CA GLU A 24 -9.28 9.46 15.30
C GLU A 24 -10.68 9.24 15.88
N LYS A 25 -10.72 8.71 17.09
CA LYS A 25 -11.93 8.44 17.83
C LYS A 25 -11.68 8.63 19.32
N HIS A 26 -12.38 9.61 19.90
CA HIS A 26 -12.27 9.93 21.31
C HIS A 26 -13.64 9.96 21.98
N LEU A 27 -13.77 9.30 23.11
CA LEU A 27 -14.93 9.42 23.98
C LEU A 27 -14.69 10.61 24.93
N ARG A 28 -15.59 11.59 24.90
CA ARG A 28 -15.46 12.83 25.65
C ARG A 28 -16.74 13.16 26.40
N HIS A 29 -16.63 14.06 27.38
CA HIS A 29 -17.76 14.63 28.10
C HIS A 29 -17.94 16.10 27.73
N THR A 30 -19.19 16.52 27.67
CA THR A 30 -19.56 17.95 27.60
C THR A 30 -19.32 18.61 28.96
N ARG A 31 -19.44 19.90 29.01
CA ARG A 31 -19.41 20.64 30.29
C ARG A 31 -20.57 20.28 31.23
N SER A 32 -21.71 19.83 30.68
CA SER A 32 -22.87 19.30 31.40
C SER A 32 -22.71 17.84 31.86
N GLY A 33 -21.61 17.15 31.46
CA GLY A 33 -21.36 15.77 31.85
C GLY A 33 -21.85 14.72 30.83
N ASP A 34 -22.53 15.13 29.76
CA ASP A 34 -23.05 14.20 28.73
C ASP A 34 -21.92 13.61 27.89
N LEU A 35 -22.01 12.31 27.62
CA LEU A 35 -21.05 11.62 26.75
C LEU A 35 -21.27 11.93 25.26
N PHE A 36 -20.19 12.11 24.53
CA PHE A 36 -20.18 12.17 23.07
C PHE A 36 -18.93 11.54 22.47
N LEU A 37 -19.01 11.11 21.21
CA LEU A 37 -17.82 10.70 20.44
C LEU A 37 -17.35 11.88 19.59
N ASP A 38 -16.06 12.15 19.69
CA ASP A 38 -15.32 13.09 18.85
C ASP A 38 -14.52 12.30 17.83
N LEU A 39 -14.78 12.51 16.54
CA LEU A 39 -14.23 11.74 15.44
C LEU A 39 -13.48 12.66 14.49
N GLN A 40 -12.37 12.18 13.94
CA GLN A 40 -11.75 12.72 12.74
C GLN A 40 -12.04 11.75 11.58
N LEU A 41 -12.86 12.18 10.64
CA LEU A 41 -13.22 11.40 9.45
C LEU A 41 -12.47 11.95 8.24
N ARG A 42 -11.99 11.07 7.37
CA ARG A 42 -11.21 11.42 6.17
C ARG A 42 -11.69 10.64 4.94
N ASP A 43 -11.75 11.29 3.80
CA ASP A 43 -11.80 10.66 2.49
C ASP A 43 -10.58 11.07 1.65
N ARG A 44 -10.55 10.72 0.36
CA ARG A 44 -9.45 11.11 -0.54
C ARG A 44 -9.36 12.62 -0.81
N THR A 45 -10.37 13.40 -0.45
CA THR A 45 -10.48 14.83 -0.79
C THR A 45 -10.24 15.73 0.41
N GLY A 46 -10.33 15.22 1.63
CA GLY A 46 -10.12 16.00 2.84
C GLY A 46 -10.50 15.29 4.12
N SER A 47 -10.53 16.05 5.20
CA SER A 47 -10.92 15.60 6.54
C SER A 47 -12.02 16.48 7.11
N ILE A 48 -12.91 15.89 7.92
CA ILE A 48 -13.97 16.60 8.63
C ILE A 48 -14.08 16.07 10.07
N ASN A 49 -14.37 16.97 11.00
CA ASN A 49 -14.67 16.57 12.37
C ASN A 49 -16.10 16.03 12.45
N GLY A 50 -16.27 14.87 13.07
CA GLY A 50 -17.57 14.22 13.28
C GLY A 50 -17.94 14.18 14.74
N LYS A 51 -19.21 14.41 15.06
CA LYS A 51 -19.76 14.29 16.42
C LYS A 51 -20.90 13.30 16.46
N ILE A 52 -20.90 12.45 17.49
CA ILE A 52 -22.02 11.57 17.82
C ILE A 52 -22.52 11.94 19.18
N TRP A 53 -23.76 12.40 19.24
CA TRP A 53 -24.39 12.83 20.48
C TRP A 53 -25.34 11.78 21.05
N ASP A 54 -25.98 10.97 20.19
CA ASP A 54 -26.98 10.00 20.57
C ASP A 54 -26.45 8.56 20.46
N ASN A 55 -26.94 7.68 21.34
CA ASN A 55 -26.58 6.26 21.36
C ASN A 55 -25.07 5.99 21.40
N VAL A 56 -24.32 6.83 22.10
CA VAL A 56 -22.85 6.88 22.15
C VAL A 56 -22.26 5.50 22.47
N ASP A 57 -22.69 4.86 23.56
CA ASP A 57 -22.17 3.56 23.98
C ASP A 57 -22.37 2.44 22.94
N LYS A 58 -23.54 2.42 22.29
CA LYS A 58 -23.87 1.46 21.26
C LYS A 58 -23.05 1.67 19.99
N LEU A 59 -22.88 2.93 19.59
CA LEU A 59 -22.14 3.28 18.38
C LEU A 59 -20.64 3.17 18.59
N ASN A 60 -20.14 3.46 19.79
CA ASN A 60 -18.74 3.33 20.15
C ASN A 60 -18.19 1.90 19.96
N LYS A 61 -19.01 0.87 20.16
CA LYS A 61 -18.61 -0.53 20.03
C LYS A 61 -18.55 -1.04 18.58
N LYS A 62 -19.04 -0.25 17.59
CA LYS A 62 -19.20 -0.72 16.22
C LYS A 62 -17.97 -0.54 15.32
N PHE A 63 -17.02 0.30 15.73
CA PHE A 63 -15.83 0.63 14.94
C PHE A 63 -14.73 1.16 15.85
N ASN A 64 -13.50 1.17 15.34
CA ASN A 64 -12.32 1.72 16.01
C ASN A 64 -11.67 2.82 15.15
N ALA A 65 -10.73 3.58 15.74
CA ALA A 65 -9.81 4.39 14.95
C ALA A 65 -9.02 3.47 14.00
N GLY A 66 -8.76 3.94 12.78
CA GLY A 66 -8.18 3.15 11.69
C GLY A 66 -9.21 2.37 10.86
N ASP A 67 -10.46 2.22 11.30
CA ASP A 67 -11.47 1.50 10.54
C ASP A 67 -12.09 2.36 9.42
N PRO A 68 -12.40 1.73 8.26
CA PRO A 68 -13.32 2.31 7.28
C PRO A 68 -14.75 2.29 7.85
N VAL A 69 -15.46 3.39 7.69
CA VAL A 69 -16.81 3.54 8.23
C VAL A 69 -17.79 4.02 7.16
N ALA A 70 -19.00 3.46 7.22
CA ALA A 70 -20.16 3.95 6.50
C ALA A 70 -20.94 4.89 7.43
N VAL A 71 -21.12 6.12 7.04
CA VAL A 71 -21.70 7.18 7.86
C VAL A 71 -22.89 7.80 7.18
N SER A 72 -23.91 8.14 7.97
CA SER A 72 -24.95 9.08 7.58
C SER A 72 -25.15 10.14 8.65
N GLY A 73 -25.37 11.37 8.23
CA GLY A 73 -25.49 12.51 9.12
C GLY A 73 -25.80 13.80 8.37
N ASN A 74 -25.70 14.90 9.09
CA ASN A 74 -25.90 16.24 8.52
C ASN A 74 -24.63 17.06 8.74
N VAL A 75 -24.29 17.87 7.75
CA VAL A 75 -23.23 18.85 7.86
C VAL A 75 -23.77 20.08 8.61
N ASP A 76 -23.09 20.49 9.64
CA ASP A 76 -23.37 21.65 10.47
C ASP A 76 -22.14 22.57 10.49
N SER A 77 -22.25 23.75 11.05
CA SER A 77 -21.16 24.68 11.22
C SER A 77 -20.91 24.93 12.71
N PHE A 78 -19.67 24.75 13.15
CA PHE A 78 -19.25 25.10 14.49
C PHE A 78 -18.03 26.01 14.43
N LYS A 79 -18.15 27.25 14.92
CA LYS A 79 -17.10 28.28 14.85
C LYS A 79 -16.57 28.46 13.43
N GLU A 80 -17.47 28.60 12.46
CA GLU A 80 -17.18 28.80 11.04
C GLU A 80 -16.43 27.62 10.36
N ARG A 81 -16.40 26.45 11.01
CA ARG A 81 -15.81 25.22 10.44
C ARG A 81 -16.87 24.17 10.23
N PRO A 82 -16.89 23.51 9.06
CA PRO A 82 -17.82 22.43 8.83
C PRO A 82 -17.57 21.27 9.80
N GLN A 83 -18.65 20.74 10.34
CA GLN A 83 -18.70 19.62 11.26
C GLN A 83 -19.80 18.66 10.84
N LEU A 84 -19.56 17.36 10.97
CA LEU A 84 -20.53 16.33 10.66
C LEU A 84 -21.24 15.85 11.93
N ILE A 85 -22.53 16.09 12.03
CA ILE A 85 -23.37 15.49 13.07
C ILE A 85 -23.78 14.10 12.59
N VAL A 86 -23.15 13.08 13.15
CA VAL A 86 -23.29 11.69 12.74
C VAL A 86 -24.52 11.08 13.40
N LYS A 87 -25.47 10.58 12.57
CA LYS A 87 -26.69 9.90 13.03
C LYS A 87 -26.53 8.38 13.04
N LYS A 88 -25.81 7.82 12.04
CA LYS A 88 -25.55 6.37 11.94
C LYS A 88 -24.11 6.17 11.50
N ILE A 89 -23.46 5.18 12.11
CA ILE A 89 -22.12 4.76 11.75
C ILE A 89 -21.99 3.25 11.93
N ASN A 90 -21.30 2.59 10.99
CA ASN A 90 -20.94 1.19 11.08
C ASN A 90 -19.56 1.01 10.41
N ARG A 91 -18.80 0.01 10.84
CA ARG A 91 -17.61 -0.43 10.11
C ARG A 91 -17.99 -0.84 8.69
N ALA A 92 -17.29 -0.31 7.69
CA ALA A 92 -17.52 -0.63 6.28
C ALA A 92 -16.61 -1.78 5.84
N SER A 93 -17.14 -2.66 4.99
CA SER A 93 -16.37 -3.68 4.28
C SER A 93 -16.91 -3.87 2.88
N VAL A 94 -16.08 -4.29 1.94
CA VAL A 94 -16.50 -4.57 0.56
C VAL A 94 -17.62 -5.62 0.52
N GLN A 95 -17.55 -6.62 1.40
CA GLN A 95 -18.56 -7.67 1.49
C GLN A 95 -19.96 -7.15 1.78
N TYR A 96 -20.09 -6.18 2.70
CA TYR A 96 -21.39 -5.66 3.13
C TYR A 96 -21.81 -4.39 2.39
N TYR A 97 -20.85 -3.54 2.02
CA TYR A 97 -21.12 -2.21 1.47
C TYR A 97 -20.70 -2.04 0.01
N GLY A 98 -20.03 -3.04 -0.61
CA GLY A 98 -19.64 -2.97 -2.03
C GLY A 98 -20.83 -2.72 -2.97
N ARG A 99 -21.99 -3.37 -2.72
CA ARG A 99 -23.22 -3.16 -3.46
C ARG A 99 -23.80 -1.73 -3.33
N TYR A 100 -23.37 -0.99 -2.32
CA TYR A 100 -23.79 0.41 -2.08
C TYR A 100 -22.72 1.40 -2.56
N GLY A 101 -21.72 0.92 -3.32
CA GLY A 101 -20.66 1.74 -3.91
C GLY A 101 -19.44 1.93 -3.02
N TYR A 102 -19.27 1.16 -1.94
CA TYR A 102 -18.05 1.21 -1.15
C TYR A 102 -16.88 0.59 -1.90
N ASP A 103 -15.86 1.41 -2.11
CA ASP A 103 -14.54 1.00 -2.58
C ASP A 103 -13.49 1.67 -1.67
N PRO A 104 -12.50 0.93 -1.16
CA PRO A 104 -11.42 1.51 -0.35
C PRO A 104 -10.69 2.69 -1.00
N SER A 105 -10.63 2.76 -2.33
CA SER A 105 -10.04 3.89 -3.07
C SER A 105 -10.79 5.22 -2.87
N LEU A 106 -12.00 5.20 -2.32
CA LEU A 106 -12.75 6.41 -1.98
C LEU A 106 -12.26 7.10 -0.72
N ILE A 107 -11.61 6.34 0.17
CA ILE A 107 -11.24 6.80 1.51
C ILE A 107 -9.74 6.91 1.74
N VAL A 108 -8.93 6.29 0.89
CA VAL A 108 -7.47 6.40 0.93
C VAL A 108 -6.88 6.74 -0.43
N PRO A 109 -5.74 7.44 -0.48
CA PRO A 109 -5.03 7.64 -1.73
C PRO A 109 -4.77 6.30 -2.42
N SER A 110 -4.99 6.24 -3.72
CA SER A 110 -4.88 5.01 -4.52
C SER A 110 -4.23 5.31 -5.87
N SER A 111 -3.59 4.31 -6.48
CA SER A 111 -3.10 4.42 -7.85
C SER A 111 -4.23 4.85 -8.79
N SER A 112 -3.91 5.73 -9.74
CA SER A 112 -4.82 6.09 -10.84
C SER A 112 -4.95 4.97 -11.88
N LYS A 113 -4.01 4.01 -11.90
CA LYS A 113 -4.00 2.85 -12.79
C LYS A 113 -4.87 1.73 -12.22
N ASN A 114 -5.57 0.99 -13.10
CA ASN A 114 -6.37 -0.15 -12.67
C ASN A 114 -5.48 -1.29 -12.14
N PRO A 115 -5.65 -1.74 -10.89
CA PRO A 115 -4.81 -2.77 -10.29
C PRO A 115 -4.85 -4.12 -11.06
N ASN A 116 -5.99 -4.47 -11.64
CA ASN A 116 -6.12 -5.72 -12.41
C ASN A 116 -5.31 -5.64 -13.71
N ASP A 117 -5.27 -4.50 -14.36
CA ASP A 117 -4.49 -4.34 -15.59
C ASP A 117 -2.99 -4.30 -15.30
N MET A 118 -2.57 -3.63 -14.22
CA MET A 118 -1.19 -3.71 -13.72
C MET A 118 -0.80 -5.16 -13.40
N TRP A 119 -1.67 -5.92 -12.76
CA TRP A 119 -1.42 -7.33 -12.46
C TRP A 119 -1.30 -8.21 -13.70
N LYS A 120 -2.13 -7.97 -14.73
CA LYS A 120 -2.00 -8.66 -16.03
C LYS A 120 -0.64 -8.38 -16.68
N ALA A 121 -0.20 -7.10 -16.68
CA ALA A 121 1.10 -6.71 -17.20
C ALA A 121 2.26 -7.36 -16.43
N ILE A 122 2.24 -7.32 -15.10
CA ILE A 122 3.20 -8.03 -14.24
C ILE A 122 3.25 -9.51 -14.58
N THR A 123 2.10 -10.17 -14.68
CA THR A 123 2.04 -11.60 -15.01
C THR A 123 2.62 -11.89 -16.39
N LYS A 124 2.41 -11.01 -17.38
CA LYS A 124 3.00 -11.12 -18.71
C LYS A 124 4.52 -11.03 -18.65
N ILE A 125 5.07 -10.08 -17.90
CA ILE A 125 6.52 -9.94 -17.73
C ILE A 125 7.11 -11.17 -17.02
N ILE A 126 6.50 -11.65 -15.94
CA ILE A 126 6.95 -12.85 -15.23
C ILE A 126 7.00 -14.07 -16.18
N ARG A 127 5.97 -14.25 -17.02
CA ARG A 127 5.91 -15.34 -18.01
C ARG A 127 6.99 -15.23 -19.09
N SER A 128 7.47 -14.03 -19.38
CA SER A 128 8.52 -13.80 -20.39
C SER A 128 9.92 -14.17 -19.90
N ILE A 129 10.13 -14.45 -18.60
CA ILE A 129 11.39 -14.96 -18.05
C ILE A 129 11.67 -16.33 -18.66
N LYS A 130 12.77 -16.48 -19.38
CA LYS A 130 13.17 -17.72 -20.06
C LYS A 130 13.76 -18.74 -19.08
N SER A 131 14.54 -18.29 -18.11
CA SER A 131 15.10 -19.13 -17.04
C SER A 131 13.97 -19.77 -16.22
N ASN A 132 13.82 -21.08 -16.34
CA ASN A 132 12.76 -21.82 -15.67
C ASN A 132 12.84 -21.72 -14.11
N PRO A 133 14.02 -21.82 -13.46
CA PRO A 133 14.14 -21.62 -12.01
C PRO A 133 13.67 -20.22 -11.58
N LEU A 134 14.14 -19.16 -12.25
CA LEU A 134 13.76 -17.78 -11.94
C LEU A 134 12.28 -17.54 -12.15
N ARG A 135 11.72 -18.00 -13.29
CA ARG A 135 10.28 -17.87 -13.56
C ARG A 135 9.42 -18.58 -12.51
N LYS A 136 9.81 -19.79 -12.09
CA LYS A 136 9.10 -20.53 -11.04
C LYS A 136 9.14 -19.79 -9.72
N LEU A 137 10.31 -19.28 -9.30
CA LEU A 137 10.51 -18.55 -8.06
C LEU A 137 9.62 -17.30 -8.01
N VAL A 138 9.74 -16.41 -9.02
CA VAL A 138 8.97 -15.17 -9.08
C VAL A 138 7.47 -15.44 -9.16
N SER A 139 7.06 -16.39 -10.01
CA SER A 139 5.64 -16.76 -10.15
C SER A 139 5.04 -17.28 -8.85
N MET A 140 5.78 -18.09 -8.09
CA MET A 140 5.32 -18.66 -6.83
C MET A 140 5.11 -17.56 -5.79
N ILE A 141 6.12 -16.71 -5.56
CA ILE A 141 6.05 -15.64 -4.57
C ILE A 141 4.91 -14.66 -4.89
N TYR A 142 4.80 -14.22 -6.15
CA TYR A 142 3.78 -13.25 -6.55
C TYR A 142 2.36 -13.86 -6.50
N ARG A 143 2.20 -15.11 -6.86
CA ARG A 143 0.90 -15.80 -6.79
C ARG A 143 0.45 -16.03 -5.36
N GLU A 144 1.35 -16.50 -4.48
CA GLU A 144 1.05 -16.74 -3.07
C GLU A 144 0.67 -15.45 -2.35
N ASN A 145 1.24 -14.30 -2.75
CA ASN A 145 1.02 -13.00 -2.12
C ASN A 145 0.11 -12.05 -2.93
N LYS A 146 -0.61 -12.55 -3.96
CA LYS A 146 -1.41 -11.70 -4.85
C LYS A 146 -2.35 -10.77 -4.10
N GLY A 147 -3.09 -11.29 -3.13
CA GLY A 147 -4.11 -10.51 -2.39
C GLY A 147 -3.53 -9.27 -1.74
N ILE A 148 -2.40 -9.42 -1.06
CA ILE A 148 -1.72 -8.32 -0.38
C ILE A 148 -1.03 -7.39 -1.39
N LEU A 149 -0.32 -7.93 -2.38
CA LEU A 149 0.39 -7.14 -3.39
C LEU A 149 -0.51 -6.20 -4.18
N MET A 150 -1.74 -6.65 -4.50
CA MET A 150 -2.72 -5.86 -5.25
C MET A 150 -3.14 -4.56 -4.55
N VAL A 151 -3.00 -4.49 -3.25
CA VAL A 151 -3.48 -3.36 -2.44
C VAL A 151 -2.36 -2.63 -1.69
N HIS A 152 -1.16 -3.20 -1.66
CA HIS A 152 -0.05 -2.75 -0.83
C HIS A 152 0.53 -1.41 -1.31
N PRO A 153 0.88 -0.48 -0.40
CA PRO A 153 1.69 0.69 -0.74
C PRO A 153 3.15 0.29 -0.94
N ALA A 154 3.92 1.08 -1.70
CA ALA A 154 5.35 0.85 -1.85
C ALA A 154 6.19 1.47 -0.72
N SER A 155 5.62 2.38 0.05
CA SER A 155 6.29 3.07 1.17
C SER A 155 5.27 3.64 2.15
N VAL A 156 5.72 4.04 3.34
CA VAL A 156 4.88 4.72 4.34
C VAL A 156 4.78 6.22 4.05
N LYS A 157 5.87 6.89 3.66
CA LYS A 157 5.94 8.37 3.57
C LYS A 157 6.51 8.92 2.26
N THR A 158 7.11 8.07 1.43
CA THR A 158 7.79 8.52 0.21
C THR A 158 6.93 8.25 -1.04
N HIS A 159 7.56 7.98 -2.19
CA HIS A 159 6.88 7.71 -3.46
C HIS A 159 6.03 6.43 -3.40
N HIS A 160 4.93 6.43 -4.14
CA HIS A 160 3.96 5.33 -4.20
C HIS A 160 3.41 4.89 -2.82
N ASN A 161 3.25 5.85 -1.90
CA ASN A 161 2.70 5.65 -0.56
C ASN A 161 1.17 5.59 -0.54
N TYR A 162 0.58 4.99 -1.54
CA TYR A 162 -0.84 4.85 -1.75
C TYR A 162 -1.20 3.40 -2.11
N ARG A 163 -2.48 3.09 -1.97
CA ARG A 163 -3.04 1.78 -2.29
C ARG A 163 -2.68 1.35 -3.72
N SER A 164 -2.22 0.10 -3.89
CA SER A 164 -1.71 -0.46 -5.15
C SER A 164 -0.40 0.17 -5.65
N GLY A 165 0.24 1.03 -4.84
CA GLY A 165 1.50 1.67 -5.18
C GLY A 165 2.66 0.69 -5.35
N PHE A 166 2.65 -0.43 -4.62
CA PHE A 166 3.67 -1.47 -4.75
C PHE A 166 3.71 -2.08 -6.16
N ILE A 167 2.57 -2.53 -6.68
CA ILE A 167 2.51 -3.13 -8.02
C ILE A 167 2.77 -2.10 -9.12
N GLU A 168 2.37 -0.84 -8.93
CA GLU A 168 2.69 0.24 -9.86
C GLU A 168 4.19 0.51 -9.91
N HIS A 169 4.85 0.60 -8.75
CA HIS A 169 6.30 0.77 -8.66
C HIS A 169 7.07 -0.36 -9.34
N VAL A 170 6.75 -1.61 -8.99
CA VAL A 170 7.44 -2.78 -9.55
C VAL A 170 7.22 -2.91 -11.05
N LEU A 171 6.01 -2.65 -11.53
CA LEU A 171 5.71 -2.66 -12.97
C LEU A 171 6.54 -1.62 -13.72
N SER A 172 6.54 -0.38 -13.24
CA SER A 172 7.33 0.70 -13.84
C SER A 172 8.82 0.38 -13.87
N MET A 173 9.36 -0.17 -12.78
CA MET A 173 10.76 -0.60 -12.74
C MET A 173 11.06 -1.74 -13.72
N ALA A 174 10.16 -2.72 -13.84
CA ALA A 174 10.36 -3.86 -14.74
C ALA A 174 10.32 -3.43 -16.21
N GLU A 175 9.44 -2.50 -16.59
CA GLU A 175 9.35 -1.92 -17.93
C GLU A 175 10.63 -1.16 -18.30
N ILE A 176 11.19 -0.36 -17.39
CA ILE A 176 12.45 0.36 -17.59
C ILE A 176 13.62 -0.62 -17.68
N ALA A 177 13.68 -1.59 -16.77
CA ALA A 177 14.73 -2.60 -16.76
C ALA A 177 14.79 -3.38 -18.08
N ASP A 178 13.65 -3.73 -18.65
CA ASP A 178 13.56 -4.46 -19.92
C ASP A 178 14.14 -3.66 -21.09
N GLN A 179 13.94 -2.33 -21.11
CA GLN A 179 14.51 -1.45 -22.12
C GLN A 179 16.05 -1.35 -22.03
N LEU A 180 16.58 -1.37 -20.82
CA LEU A 180 18.01 -1.10 -20.58
C LEU A 180 18.88 -2.35 -20.67
N VAL A 181 18.32 -3.53 -20.57
CA VAL A 181 19.03 -4.80 -20.78
C VAL A 181 19.84 -4.79 -22.07
N VAL A 182 19.27 -4.26 -23.15
CA VAL A 182 19.90 -4.20 -24.46
C VAL A 182 21.14 -3.31 -24.47
N HIS A 183 21.06 -2.13 -23.83
CA HIS A 183 22.16 -1.17 -23.77
C HIS A 183 23.35 -1.65 -22.96
N TYR A 184 23.07 -2.31 -21.83
CA TYR A 184 24.10 -2.71 -20.87
C TYR A 184 24.53 -4.17 -21.00
N ARG A 185 23.98 -4.93 -21.95
CA ARG A 185 24.27 -6.36 -22.17
C ARG A 185 24.19 -7.18 -20.88
N LEU A 186 23.06 -7.07 -20.19
CA LEU A 186 22.83 -7.73 -18.90
C LEU A 186 22.09 -9.06 -19.08
N ASP A 187 22.18 -9.90 -18.06
CA ASP A 187 21.26 -11.03 -17.93
C ASP A 187 19.85 -10.49 -17.62
N ARG A 188 19.00 -10.49 -18.65
CA ARG A 188 17.63 -9.98 -18.56
C ARG A 188 16.81 -10.70 -17.51
N ASP A 189 16.91 -12.01 -17.46
CA ASP A 189 16.08 -12.82 -16.58
C ASP A 189 16.46 -12.61 -15.13
N LEU A 190 17.75 -12.50 -14.86
CA LEU A 190 18.27 -12.18 -13.52
C LEU A 190 17.87 -10.75 -13.10
N LEU A 191 18.02 -9.77 -14.00
CA LEU A 191 17.65 -8.38 -13.71
C LEU A 191 16.16 -8.25 -13.40
N ILE A 192 15.29 -8.81 -14.25
CA ILE A 192 13.84 -8.78 -14.05
C ILE A 192 13.45 -9.49 -12.73
N ALA A 193 14.02 -10.67 -12.45
CA ALA A 193 13.79 -11.36 -11.20
C ALA A 193 14.24 -10.50 -9.98
N GLY A 194 15.39 -9.86 -10.08
CA GLY A 194 15.89 -8.92 -9.06
C GLY A 194 14.93 -7.75 -8.82
N VAL A 195 14.39 -7.14 -9.90
CA VAL A 195 13.38 -6.09 -9.80
C VAL A 195 12.13 -6.57 -9.08
N PHE A 196 11.65 -7.79 -9.34
CA PHE A 196 10.50 -8.34 -8.63
C PHE A 196 10.79 -8.65 -7.16
N MET A 197 12.04 -8.94 -6.81
CA MET A 197 12.43 -9.36 -5.45
C MET A 197 12.91 -8.22 -4.56
N HIS A 198 13.45 -7.12 -5.11
CA HIS A 198 14.15 -6.09 -4.32
C HIS A 198 13.33 -5.48 -3.17
N ASN A 199 12.03 -5.35 -3.34
CA ASN A 199 11.10 -4.76 -2.38
C ASN A 199 10.10 -5.76 -1.79
N ILE A 200 10.21 -7.06 -2.10
CA ILE A 200 9.17 -8.03 -1.69
C ILE A 200 8.98 -8.08 -0.16
N GLY A 201 10.01 -7.83 0.63
CA GLY A 201 9.92 -7.80 2.08
C GLY A 201 9.03 -6.69 2.64
N LYS A 202 8.72 -5.67 1.84
CA LYS A 202 7.80 -4.60 2.25
C LYS A 202 6.39 -5.08 2.55
N ILE A 203 5.96 -6.21 1.99
CA ILE A 203 4.65 -6.80 2.29
C ILE A 203 4.52 -7.25 3.76
N ILE A 204 5.62 -7.40 4.46
CA ILE A 204 5.69 -7.69 5.90
C ILE A 204 6.12 -6.44 6.67
N GLU A 205 7.10 -5.68 6.15
CA GLU A 205 7.61 -4.46 6.78
C GLU A 205 6.53 -3.40 7.01
N ILE A 206 5.59 -3.28 6.07
CA ILE A 206 4.56 -2.23 6.10
C ILE A 206 3.19 -2.90 6.29
N SER A 207 2.38 -2.39 7.21
CA SER A 207 0.99 -2.81 7.31
C SER A 207 0.22 -2.35 6.07
N SER A 208 -0.65 -3.22 5.55
CA SER A 208 -1.51 -2.91 4.39
C SER A 208 -2.87 -2.34 4.79
N ASP A 209 -3.02 -1.91 6.03
CA ASP A 209 -4.22 -1.27 6.55
C ASP A 209 -4.48 0.07 5.86
N PHE A 210 -5.61 0.69 6.18
CA PHE A 210 -6.01 1.98 5.58
C PHE A 210 -5.03 3.11 5.87
N GLU A 211 -4.24 3.01 6.94
CA GLU A 211 -3.08 3.85 7.20
C GLU A 211 -1.83 2.95 7.21
N ALA A 212 -0.95 3.19 6.24
CA ALA A 212 0.30 2.45 6.17
C ALA A 212 1.21 2.84 7.34
N GLY A 213 1.64 1.85 8.10
CA GLY A 213 2.58 1.99 9.20
C GLY A 213 3.65 0.90 9.13
N TYR A 214 4.72 1.04 9.91
CA TYR A 214 5.69 -0.04 10.05
C TYR A 214 5.19 -1.07 11.07
N THR A 215 5.36 -2.34 10.73
CA THR A 215 5.16 -3.46 11.67
C THR A 215 6.33 -3.55 12.64
N ASP A 216 6.19 -4.31 13.73
CA ASP A 216 7.33 -4.57 14.64
C ASP A 216 8.45 -5.28 13.91
N GLU A 217 8.14 -6.27 13.07
CA GLU A 217 9.10 -6.98 12.25
C GLU A 217 9.79 -6.03 11.24
N GLY A 218 9.04 -5.10 10.66
CA GLY A 218 9.57 -4.05 9.79
C GLY A 218 10.54 -3.12 10.51
N ASN A 219 10.21 -2.70 11.73
CA ASN A 219 11.05 -1.81 12.53
C ASN A 219 12.35 -2.48 13.01
N PHE A 220 12.30 -3.77 13.39
CA PHE A 220 13.45 -4.46 13.96
C PHE A 220 14.34 -5.11 12.92
N ILE A 221 13.78 -5.63 11.81
CA ILE A 221 14.51 -6.43 10.82
C ILE A 221 14.68 -5.68 9.50
N GLY A 222 13.63 -5.00 9.03
CA GLY A 222 13.61 -4.26 7.77
C GLY A 222 13.41 -5.14 6.53
N HIS A 223 12.80 -4.56 5.49
CA HIS A 223 12.36 -5.28 4.28
C HIS A 223 13.47 -5.95 3.48
N ILE A 224 14.72 -5.48 3.59
CA ILE A 224 15.86 -6.07 2.86
C ILE A 224 16.11 -7.50 3.34
N VAL A 225 16.23 -7.68 4.65
CA VAL A 225 16.45 -9.00 5.26
C VAL A 225 15.22 -9.88 5.12
N ILE A 226 14.05 -9.33 5.42
CA ILE A 226 12.75 -10.01 5.26
C ILE A 226 12.59 -10.48 3.81
N GLY A 227 12.89 -9.63 2.82
CA GLY A 227 12.78 -9.96 1.40
C GLY A 227 13.73 -11.07 0.97
N ARG A 228 14.98 -11.04 1.46
CA ARG A 228 15.93 -12.14 1.27
C ARG A 228 15.38 -13.45 1.84
N ASP A 229 14.78 -13.43 3.02
CA ASP A 229 14.28 -14.64 3.68
C ASP A 229 13.04 -15.20 2.99
N ILE A 230 12.14 -14.35 2.50
CA ILE A 230 11.01 -14.74 1.63
C ILE A 230 11.55 -15.46 0.38
N MET A 231 12.50 -14.84 -0.33
CA MET A 231 13.09 -15.38 -1.55
C MET A 231 13.78 -16.73 -1.28
N ARG A 232 14.57 -16.82 -0.22
CA ARG A 232 15.30 -18.03 0.20
C ARG A 232 14.34 -19.19 0.55
N SER A 233 13.30 -18.89 1.31
CA SER A 233 12.27 -19.85 1.69
C SER A 233 11.51 -20.39 0.46
N ALA A 234 11.23 -19.53 -0.50
CA ALA A 234 10.60 -19.94 -1.75
C ALA A 234 11.56 -20.77 -2.64
N ALA A 235 12.84 -20.38 -2.74
CA ALA A 235 13.84 -21.13 -3.50
C ALA A 235 14.00 -22.57 -2.99
N LYS A 236 13.97 -22.78 -1.66
CA LYS A 236 14.04 -24.12 -1.04
C LYS A 236 12.86 -25.02 -1.44
N LYS A 237 11.72 -24.48 -1.80
CA LYS A 237 10.54 -25.24 -2.27
C LYS A 237 10.71 -25.72 -3.73
N ILE A 238 11.68 -25.18 -4.47
CA ILE A 238 11.93 -25.52 -5.87
C ILE A 238 13.04 -26.57 -5.93
N LYS A 239 12.69 -27.77 -6.42
CA LYS A 239 13.65 -28.86 -6.58
C LYS A 239 14.84 -28.43 -7.46
N ASN A 240 16.06 -28.62 -6.97
CA ASN A 240 17.32 -28.32 -7.66
C ASN A 240 17.41 -26.84 -8.11
N PHE A 241 16.99 -25.90 -7.24
CA PHE A 241 17.19 -24.48 -7.54
C PHE A 241 18.71 -24.19 -7.59
N PRO A 242 19.23 -23.56 -8.67
CA PRO A 242 20.66 -23.33 -8.81
C PRO A 242 21.20 -22.38 -7.75
N GLU A 243 22.25 -22.79 -7.06
CA GLU A 243 22.85 -22.05 -5.95
C GLU A 243 23.48 -20.73 -6.42
N ASP A 244 24.12 -20.72 -7.59
CA ASP A 244 24.71 -19.50 -8.16
C ASP A 244 23.68 -18.43 -8.45
N ILE A 245 22.49 -18.82 -8.94
CA ILE A 245 21.36 -17.92 -9.17
C ILE A 245 20.82 -17.39 -7.84
N GLN A 246 20.70 -18.26 -6.83
CA GLN A 246 20.26 -17.85 -5.51
C GLN A 246 21.19 -16.79 -4.91
N ILE A 247 22.51 -17.02 -4.95
CA ILE A 247 23.53 -16.09 -4.43
C ILE A 247 23.46 -14.74 -5.15
N LYS A 248 23.28 -14.74 -6.48
CA LYS A 248 23.15 -13.50 -7.26
C LYS A 248 21.88 -12.71 -6.90
N LEU A 249 20.76 -13.37 -6.73
CA LEU A 249 19.50 -12.72 -6.29
C LEU A 249 19.60 -12.18 -4.86
N GLU A 250 20.17 -12.97 -3.94
CA GLU A 250 20.42 -12.49 -2.57
C GLU A 250 21.32 -11.25 -2.59
N HIS A 251 22.37 -11.27 -3.42
CA HIS A 251 23.25 -10.12 -3.57
C HIS A 251 22.51 -8.88 -4.09
N MET A 252 21.61 -9.04 -5.08
CA MET A 252 20.80 -7.94 -5.62
C MET A 252 19.90 -7.34 -4.52
N ILE A 253 19.25 -8.17 -3.71
CA ILE A 253 18.38 -7.71 -2.61
C ILE A 253 19.21 -6.97 -1.54
N LEU A 254 20.37 -7.52 -1.15
CA LEU A 254 21.19 -6.96 -0.08
C LEU A 254 21.94 -5.68 -0.47
N SER A 255 22.09 -5.40 -1.76
CA SER A 255 22.88 -4.27 -2.27
C SER A 255 22.07 -3.19 -2.97
N TYR A 256 20.74 -3.31 -3.04
CA TYR A 256 19.91 -2.48 -3.93
C TYR A 256 19.88 -0.98 -3.56
N ARG A 257 20.17 -0.59 -2.31
CA ARG A 257 20.18 0.82 -1.89
C ARG A 257 21.49 1.56 -2.11
N GLY A 258 22.52 0.89 -2.61
CA GLY A 258 23.78 1.53 -3.02
C GLY A 258 24.62 2.11 -1.89
N LYS A 259 25.67 2.89 -2.30
CA LYS A 259 26.72 3.37 -1.39
C LYS A 259 26.27 4.47 -0.41
N TYR A 260 25.27 5.25 -0.77
CA TYR A 260 24.89 6.49 -0.07
C TYR A 260 23.73 6.34 0.91
N GLU A 261 23.03 5.23 0.89
CA GLU A 261 21.96 4.97 1.84
C GLU A 261 22.46 4.05 2.95
N LEU A 262 22.36 4.51 4.18
CA LEU A 262 22.79 3.82 5.42
C LEU A 262 22.14 2.43 5.62
N GLN A 263 21.25 2.01 4.75
CA GLN A 263 20.48 0.77 4.86
C GLN A 263 20.94 -0.34 3.91
N SER A 264 21.92 -0.10 3.03
CA SER A 264 22.43 -1.18 2.17
C SER A 264 23.43 -2.04 2.93
N LEU A 265 23.15 -3.34 3.02
CA LEU A 265 24.01 -4.29 3.74
C LEU A 265 25.25 -4.68 2.95
N LYS A 266 25.25 -4.54 1.63
CA LYS A 266 26.34 -4.88 0.71
C LYS A 266 26.48 -3.88 -0.41
N LYS A 267 27.73 -3.68 -0.87
CA LYS A 267 27.98 -2.91 -2.10
C LYS A 267 27.64 -3.77 -3.32
N PRO A 268 26.98 -3.21 -4.36
CA PRO A 268 26.69 -3.95 -5.58
C PRO A 268 28.00 -4.34 -6.29
N LYS A 269 28.12 -5.62 -6.65
CA LYS A 269 29.31 -6.20 -7.31
C LYS A 269 29.04 -6.79 -8.69
N ILE A 270 27.78 -7.10 -9.01
CA ILE A 270 27.37 -7.55 -10.34
C ILE A 270 26.65 -6.43 -11.08
N ARG A 271 26.69 -6.46 -12.42
CA ARG A 271 26.13 -5.39 -13.26
C ARG A 271 24.63 -5.20 -13.05
N GLU A 272 23.89 -6.28 -12.90
CA GLU A 272 22.45 -6.30 -12.63
C GLU A 272 22.12 -5.60 -11.30
N ALA A 273 22.93 -5.82 -10.26
CA ALA A 273 22.78 -5.13 -8.97
C ALA A 273 23.09 -3.64 -9.08
N LEU A 274 24.15 -3.26 -9.79
CA LEU A 274 24.51 -1.85 -10.04
C LEU A 274 23.39 -1.11 -10.74
N LEU A 275 22.76 -1.76 -11.72
CA LEU A 275 21.68 -1.15 -12.49
C LEU A 275 20.40 -1.02 -11.64
N SER A 276 20.01 -2.05 -10.89
CA SER A 276 18.82 -1.98 -10.03
C SER A 276 18.93 -0.85 -8.99
N VAL A 277 20.12 -0.55 -8.48
CA VAL A 277 20.40 0.59 -7.61
C VAL A 277 20.17 1.92 -8.34
N SER A 278 20.68 2.05 -9.57
CA SER A 278 20.58 3.29 -10.35
C SER A 278 19.11 3.63 -10.70
N TYR A 279 18.25 2.63 -10.87
CA TYR A 279 16.84 2.85 -11.22
C TYR A 279 15.95 3.26 -10.09
N THR A 280 16.22 2.86 -8.86
CA THR A 280 15.50 3.36 -7.70
C THR A 280 15.64 4.89 -7.61
N HIS A 281 16.72 5.46 -8.10
CA HIS A 281 16.93 6.92 -8.16
C HIS A 281 16.24 7.59 -9.37
N LEU A 282 16.10 6.89 -10.51
CA LEU A 282 15.48 7.46 -11.73
C LEU A 282 13.96 7.43 -11.70
N THR A 283 13.35 6.53 -10.92
CA THR A 283 11.89 6.43 -10.77
C THR A 283 11.33 7.30 -9.64
N LEU A 284 12.19 8.00 -8.91
CA LEU A 284 11.74 9.02 -7.95
C LEU A 284 11.19 10.21 -8.72
N PRO A 285 9.93 10.66 -8.46
CA PRO A 285 9.52 11.97 -8.96
C PRO A 285 10.49 12.98 -8.37
N THR A 286 11.22 13.67 -9.25
CA THR A 286 11.94 14.89 -8.89
C THR A 286 10.92 15.78 -8.18
N LYS A 287 11.20 16.13 -6.94
CA LYS A 287 10.40 17.14 -6.24
C LYS A 287 10.35 18.36 -7.14
N ALA A 288 9.17 18.63 -7.71
CA ALA A 288 8.85 19.95 -8.23
C ALA A 288 8.55 20.88 -7.06
#